data_d4780181cc89468c8d294ac9a9aeb831
#
_entry.id   d4780181cc89468c8d294ac9a9aeb831
#
_cell.length_a   1.000
_cell.length_b   1.000
_cell.length_c   1.000
_cell.angle_alpha   90.00
_cell.angle_beta   90.00
_cell.angle_gamma   90.00
#
_symmetry.space_group_name_H-M   'P 1'
#
loop_
_entity.id
_entity.type
_entity.pdbx_description
1 polymer ?
#
loop_
_entity_poly.entity_id
_entity_poly.type
_entity_poly.pdbx_seq_one_letter_code
_entity_poly.pdbx_strand_id
1 'polypeptide(L)'
;MNRTAVTAKIEEIAERVAQPEGLEIVEVDLKGAGRHQVLLLVIDRAEGGVSHGDCELISHKVGDILDTEDVIKGTYSLEVSSPGVERKLLKWKDWERFVGEKVKVVLREIVVPAPAKYFDGVIARADAPAQAVTVTLADGAEVTFPFGQVDRANLKFEW
;
A
#
# COMPACT_ATOMS: atom_id res chain seq x y z
N MET A 1 20.36 9.95 9.39
CA MET A 1 18.91 9.79 9.19
C MET A 1 18.58 8.30 9.27
N ASN A 2 17.59 7.92 10.07
CA ASN A 2 17.21 6.51 10.19
C ASN A 2 16.38 6.04 9.00
N ARG A 3 16.19 4.72 8.88
CA ARG A 3 15.48 4.13 7.74
C ARG A 3 14.04 4.62 7.63
N THR A 4 13.35 4.84 8.73
CA THR A 4 11.98 5.34 8.74
C THR A 4 11.91 6.74 8.13
N ALA A 5 12.82 7.63 8.49
CA ALA A 5 12.88 8.99 7.94
C ALA A 5 13.26 8.97 6.46
N VAL A 6 14.17 8.09 6.06
CA VAL A 6 14.55 7.92 4.66
C VAL A 6 13.36 7.43 3.83
N THR A 7 12.65 6.42 4.32
CA THR A 7 11.46 5.88 3.65
C THR A 7 10.37 6.93 3.51
N ALA A 8 10.14 7.73 4.56
CA ALA A 8 9.16 8.82 4.52
C ALA A 8 9.53 9.87 3.47
N LYS A 9 10.80 10.20 3.36
CA LYS A 9 11.28 11.15 2.35
C LYS A 9 11.11 10.61 0.95
N ILE A 10 11.41 9.33 0.74
CA ILE A 10 11.22 8.65 -0.54
C ILE A 10 9.74 8.67 -0.93
N GLU A 11 8.87 8.35 0.02
CA GLU A 11 7.41 8.35 -0.24
C GLU A 11 6.92 9.74 -0.65
N GLU A 12 7.36 10.78 0.04
CA GLU A 12 7.01 12.16 -0.30
C GLU A 12 7.43 12.51 -1.73
N ILE A 13 8.66 12.18 -2.10
CA ILE A 13 9.19 12.42 -3.43
C ILE A 13 8.40 11.65 -4.48
N ALA A 14 8.17 10.37 -4.22
CA ALA A 14 7.46 9.49 -5.16
C ALA A 14 6.02 9.96 -5.38
N GLU A 15 5.31 10.36 -4.32
CA GLU A 15 3.95 10.87 -4.44
C GLU A 15 3.90 12.18 -5.23
N ARG A 16 4.86 13.06 -5.01
CA ARG A 16 4.96 14.32 -5.74
C ARG A 16 5.15 14.10 -7.25
N VAL A 17 5.94 13.08 -7.60
CA VAL A 17 6.18 12.71 -9.00
C VAL A 17 4.97 12.02 -9.61
N ALA A 18 4.32 11.12 -8.85
CA ALA A 18 3.22 10.29 -9.35
C ALA A 18 1.92 11.08 -9.56
N GLN A 19 1.64 12.04 -8.70
CA GLN A 19 0.36 12.76 -8.71
C GLN A 19 0.03 13.44 -10.05
N PRO A 20 0.94 14.19 -10.70
CA PRO A 20 0.63 14.80 -12.00
C PRO A 20 0.35 13.78 -13.10
N GLU A 21 0.83 12.55 -12.93
CA GLU A 21 0.65 11.49 -13.91
C GLU A 21 -0.64 10.67 -13.67
N GLY A 22 -1.43 11.05 -12.68
CA GLY A 22 -2.62 10.29 -12.31
C GLY A 22 -2.33 8.96 -11.62
N LEU A 23 -1.14 8.81 -11.10
CA LEU A 23 -0.69 7.60 -10.42
C LEU A 23 -0.65 7.82 -8.91
N GLU A 24 -0.75 6.73 -8.16
CA GLU A 24 -0.61 6.76 -6.71
C GLU A 24 0.46 5.79 -6.26
N ILE A 25 1.06 6.07 -5.11
CA ILE A 25 2.07 5.21 -4.51
C ILE A 25 1.37 4.26 -3.53
N VAL A 26 1.42 2.97 -3.82
CA VAL A 26 0.80 1.94 -2.99
C VAL A 26 1.75 1.46 -1.90
N GLU A 27 3.01 1.29 -2.24
CA GLU A 27 4.01 0.76 -1.32
C GLU A 27 5.38 1.35 -1.61
N VAL A 28 6.14 1.64 -0.55
CA VAL A 28 7.56 2.01 -0.62
C VAL A 28 8.30 1.09 0.32
N ASP A 29 9.25 0.32 -0.19
CA ASP A 29 9.98 -0.64 0.61
C ASP A 29 11.47 -0.60 0.26
N LEU A 30 12.28 -0.17 1.21
CA LEU A 30 13.74 -0.13 1.05
C LEU A 30 14.33 -1.28 1.85
N LYS A 31 14.88 -2.27 1.15
CA LYS A 31 15.45 -3.47 1.73
C LYS A 31 16.96 -3.51 1.55
N GLY A 32 17.62 -4.28 2.41
CA GLY A 32 19.06 -4.50 2.32
C GLY A 32 19.87 -3.40 2.98
N ALA A 33 21.18 -3.46 2.82
CA ALA A 33 22.10 -2.50 3.40
C ALA A 33 23.37 -2.41 2.56
N GLY A 34 24.08 -1.30 2.73
CA GLY A 34 25.37 -1.08 2.07
C GLY A 34 25.26 -1.06 0.55
N ARG A 35 25.85 -2.09 -0.09
CA ARG A 35 25.90 -2.19 -1.56
C ARG A 35 24.73 -2.97 -2.16
N HIS A 36 23.89 -3.55 -1.31
CA HIS A 36 22.82 -4.45 -1.76
C HIS A 36 21.46 -3.94 -1.33
N GLN A 37 21.21 -2.66 -1.56
CA GLN A 37 19.92 -2.06 -1.27
C GLN A 37 19.02 -2.15 -2.50
N VAL A 38 17.74 -2.49 -2.26
CA VAL A 38 16.69 -2.47 -3.29
C VAL A 38 15.56 -1.61 -2.79
N LEU A 39 15.22 -0.58 -3.57
CA LEU A 39 14.05 0.24 -3.31
C LEU A 39 12.93 -0.23 -4.23
N LEU A 40 11.86 -0.73 -3.64
CA LEU A 40 10.66 -1.12 -4.37
C LEU A 40 9.60 -0.05 -4.23
N LEU A 41 9.12 0.44 -5.36
CA LEU A 41 7.96 1.32 -5.43
C LEU A 41 6.83 0.58 -6.14
N VAL A 42 5.68 0.46 -5.50
CA VAL A 42 4.50 -0.11 -6.12
C VAL A 42 3.55 1.04 -6.43
N ILE A 43 3.19 1.19 -7.69
CA ILE A 43 2.33 2.27 -8.15
C ILE A 43 1.04 1.71 -8.73
N ASP A 44 -0.04 2.48 -8.68
CA ASP A 44 -1.33 2.09 -9.22
C ASP A 44 -2.03 3.31 -9.81
N ARG A 45 -3.07 3.04 -10.59
CA ARG A 45 -3.92 4.08 -11.17
C ARG A 45 -5.36 3.81 -10.74
N ALA A 46 -6.08 4.87 -10.40
CA ALA A 46 -7.47 4.73 -9.95
C ALA A 46 -8.36 4.06 -10.98
N GLU A 47 -8.13 4.38 -12.24
CA GLU A 47 -8.88 3.78 -13.34
C GLU A 47 -7.91 3.39 -14.44
N GLY A 48 -8.18 2.24 -15.03
CA GLY A 48 -7.34 1.75 -16.10
C GLY A 48 -6.12 1.00 -15.63
N GLY A 49 -5.19 0.66 -15.78
CA GLY A 49 -4.03 -0.06 -15.28
C GLY A 49 -2.77 0.78 -15.35
N VAL A 50 -1.69 0.16 -14.98
CA VAL A 50 -0.36 0.75 -15.04
C VAL A 50 0.39 0.10 -16.20
N SER A 51 0.96 0.91 -17.07
CA SER A 51 1.74 0.44 -18.21
C SER A 51 3.24 0.37 -17.86
N HIS A 52 4.01 -0.31 -18.71
CA HIS A 52 5.47 -0.29 -18.60
C HIS A 52 6.02 1.13 -18.72
N GLY A 53 5.41 1.94 -19.58
CA GLY A 53 5.80 3.35 -19.74
C GLY A 53 5.59 4.14 -18.47
N ASP A 54 4.50 3.88 -17.73
CA ASP A 54 4.27 4.51 -16.43
C ASP A 54 5.38 4.16 -15.44
N CYS A 55 5.75 2.87 -15.37
CA CYS A 55 6.81 2.42 -14.48
C CYS A 55 8.17 3.05 -14.84
N GLU A 56 8.48 3.12 -16.13
CA GLU A 56 9.72 3.75 -16.59
C GLU A 56 9.76 5.24 -16.25
N LEU A 57 8.65 5.94 -16.48
CA LEU A 57 8.55 7.37 -16.18
C LEU A 57 8.82 7.64 -14.69
N ILE A 58 8.15 6.88 -13.81
CA ILE A 58 8.32 7.04 -12.37
C ILE A 58 9.74 6.67 -11.97
N SER A 59 10.29 5.58 -12.52
CA SER A 59 11.66 5.15 -12.23
C SER A 59 12.66 6.25 -12.56
N HIS A 60 12.58 6.85 -13.73
CA HIS A 60 13.50 7.91 -14.15
C HIS A 60 13.36 9.16 -13.30
N LYS A 61 12.13 9.64 -13.10
CA LYS A 61 11.92 10.88 -12.37
C LYS A 61 12.25 10.76 -10.88
N VAL A 62 11.83 9.67 -10.25
CA VAL A 62 12.14 9.45 -8.82
C VAL A 62 13.62 9.19 -8.64
N GLY A 63 14.22 8.36 -9.50
CA GLY A 63 15.66 8.07 -9.44
C GLY A 63 16.51 9.32 -9.55
N ASP A 64 16.18 10.20 -10.48
CA ASP A 64 16.93 11.46 -10.66
C ASP A 64 16.86 12.34 -9.41
N ILE A 65 15.71 12.45 -8.79
CA ILE A 65 15.55 13.26 -7.57
C ILE A 65 16.29 12.63 -6.40
N LEU A 66 16.17 11.31 -6.22
CA LEU A 66 16.85 10.59 -5.15
C LEU A 66 18.37 10.74 -5.26
N ASP A 67 18.89 10.66 -6.46
CA ASP A 67 20.34 10.79 -6.70
C ASP A 67 20.80 12.23 -6.50
N THR A 68 20.04 13.19 -7.00
CA THR A 68 20.38 14.61 -6.88
C THR A 68 20.37 15.08 -5.42
N GLU A 69 19.39 14.62 -4.65
CA GLU A 69 19.26 15.00 -3.24
C GLU A 69 19.99 14.06 -2.28
N ASP A 70 20.64 13.03 -2.82
CA ASP A 70 21.41 12.04 -2.05
C ASP A 70 20.61 11.50 -0.86
N VAL A 71 19.36 11.11 -1.12
CA VAL A 71 18.44 10.63 -0.09
C VAL A 71 18.84 9.27 0.45
N ILE A 72 19.26 8.37 -0.44
CA ILE A 72 19.68 7.02 -0.07
C ILE A 72 21.21 6.96 -0.06
N LYS A 73 21.77 6.64 1.10
CA LYS A 73 23.22 6.49 1.24
C LYS A 73 23.64 5.14 0.70
N GLY A 74 24.69 5.14 -0.11
CA GLY A 74 25.21 3.93 -0.74
C GLY A 74 24.54 3.61 -2.06
N THR A 75 24.86 2.44 -2.58
CA THR A 75 24.34 1.97 -3.86
C THR A 75 22.97 1.31 -3.66
N TYR A 76 22.07 1.54 -4.58
CA TYR A 76 20.74 0.92 -4.54
C TYR A 76 20.23 0.65 -5.95
N SER A 77 19.32 -0.30 -6.06
CA SER A 77 18.56 -0.56 -7.29
C SER A 77 17.13 -0.09 -7.07
N LEU A 78 16.56 0.59 -8.05
CA LEU A 78 15.18 1.05 -8.00
C LEU A 78 14.31 0.14 -8.87
N GLU A 79 13.29 -0.46 -8.25
CA GLU A 79 12.30 -1.28 -8.94
C GLU A 79 10.94 -0.62 -8.81
N VAL A 80 10.25 -0.44 -9.93
CA VAL A 80 8.89 0.11 -9.94
C VAL A 80 7.97 -0.92 -10.57
N SER A 81 6.90 -1.24 -9.87
CA SER A 81 5.94 -2.25 -10.34
C SER A 81 4.50 -1.87 -10.01
N SER A 82 3.57 -2.63 -10.54
CA SER A 82 2.15 -2.50 -10.22
C SER A 82 1.74 -3.58 -9.22
N PRO A 83 0.60 -3.38 -8.48
CA PRO A 83 0.22 -4.31 -7.40
C PRO A 83 -0.18 -5.71 -7.86
N GLY A 84 -0.64 -5.87 -9.09
CA GLY A 84 -1.23 -7.12 -9.52
C GLY A 84 -2.68 -7.26 -9.07
N VAL A 85 -3.18 -8.49 -8.99
CA VAL A 85 -4.61 -8.76 -8.73
C VAL A 85 -4.97 -8.74 -7.24
N GLU A 86 -4.02 -8.95 -6.35
CA GLU A 86 -4.25 -8.92 -4.91
C GLU A 86 -3.54 -7.70 -4.31
N ARG A 87 -4.14 -6.54 -4.51
CA ARG A 87 -3.55 -5.29 -4.05
C ARG A 87 -3.55 -5.18 -2.53
N LYS A 88 -2.41 -4.81 -1.95
CA LYS A 88 -2.28 -4.54 -0.52
C LYS A 88 -3.01 -3.27 -0.12
N LEU A 89 -3.62 -3.27 1.06
CA LEU A 89 -4.26 -2.11 1.66
C LEU A 89 -3.37 -1.60 2.80
N LEU A 90 -2.47 -0.69 2.50
CA LEU A 90 -1.45 -0.23 3.43
C LEU A 90 -1.79 1.09 4.11
N LYS A 91 -2.64 1.89 3.50
CA LYS A 91 -2.98 3.24 3.99
C LYS A 91 -4.47 3.32 4.31
N TRP A 92 -4.82 4.20 5.25
CA TRP A 92 -6.23 4.43 5.59
C TRP A 92 -7.09 4.75 4.37
N LYS A 93 -6.58 5.60 3.47
CA LYS A 93 -7.33 5.98 2.26
C LYS A 93 -7.66 4.79 1.36
N ASP A 94 -6.87 3.72 1.42
CA ASP A 94 -7.16 2.52 0.63
C ASP A 94 -8.46 1.87 1.10
N TRP A 95 -8.67 1.82 2.40
CA TRP A 95 -9.91 1.27 2.98
C TRP A 95 -11.13 2.09 2.59
N GLU A 96 -10.99 3.41 2.58
CA GLU A 96 -12.08 4.28 2.14
C GLU A 96 -12.38 4.10 0.66
N ARG A 97 -11.35 3.97 -0.15
CA ARG A 97 -11.47 3.82 -1.60
C ARG A 97 -12.14 2.49 -2.00
N PHE A 98 -11.82 1.42 -1.30
CA PHE A 98 -12.26 0.08 -1.67
C PHE A 98 -13.48 -0.44 -0.90
N VAL A 99 -14.27 0.45 -0.31
CA VAL A 99 -15.56 0.06 0.28
C VAL A 99 -16.40 -0.62 -0.79
N GLY A 100 -16.97 -1.77 -0.44
CA GLY A 100 -17.74 -2.61 -1.36
C GLY A 100 -16.95 -3.73 -2.00
N GLU A 101 -15.63 -3.72 -1.88
CA GLU A 101 -14.76 -4.75 -2.46
C GLU A 101 -14.47 -5.87 -1.47
N LYS A 102 -14.14 -7.03 -2.00
CA LYS A 102 -13.75 -8.19 -1.19
C LYS A 102 -12.33 -8.02 -0.70
N VAL A 103 -12.09 -8.40 0.54
CA VAL A 103 -10.81 -8.20 1.21
C VAL A 103 -10.45 -9.41 2.05
N LYS A 104 -9.14 -9.73 2.11
CA LYS A 104 -8.56 -10.66 3.08
C LYS A 104 -7.87 -9.84 4.15
N VAL A 105 -8.16 -10.11 5.41
CA VAL A 105 -7.63 -9.34 6.53
C VAL A 105 -6.93 -10.26 7.52
N VAL A 106 -5.75 -9.84 7.98
CA VAL A 106 -5.07 -10.45 9.11
C VAL A 106 -4.91 -9.38 10.17
N LEU A 107 -5.52 -9.60 11.34
CA LEU A 107 -5.42 -8.68 12.47
C LEU A 107 -4.34 -9.16 13.43
N ARG A 108 -3.88 -8.25 14.29
CA ARG A 108 -2.90 -8.58 15.33
C ARG A 108 -3.53 -9.42 16.44
N GLU A 109 -4.82 -9.19 16.72
CA GLU A 109 -5.58 -9.91 17.75
C GLU A 109 -6.95 -10.28 17.19
N ILE A 110 -7.60 -11.31 17.77
CA ILE A 110 -8.94 -11.69 17.38
C ILE A 110 -9.93 -10.62 17.83
N VAL A 111 -10.77 -10.17 16.92
CA VAL A 111 -11.86 -9.22 17.20
C VAL A 111 -13.19 -9.93 16.90
N VAL A 112 -13.96 -10.22 17.95
CA VAL A 112 -15.28 -10.87 17.77
C VAL A 112 -16.20 -9.98 16.93
N PRO A 113 -17.04 -10.56 16.06
CA PRO A 113 -17.34 -11.99 15.91
C PRO A 113 -16.48 -12.76 14.90
N ALA A 114 -15.31 -12.23 14.53
CA ALA A 114 -14.43 -12.95 13.62
C ALA A 114 -13.98 -14.27 14.24
N PRO A 115 -13.94 -15.37 13.46
CA PRO A 115 -13.58 -16.69 13.99
C PRO A 115 -12.09 -16.84 14.28
N ALA A 116 -11.25 -15.97 13.73
CA ALA A 116 -9.80 -16.02 13.90
C ALA A 116 -9.20 -14.66 13.59
N LYS A 117 -7.87 -14.53 13.72
CA LYS A 117 -7.17 -13.31 13.31
C LYS A 117 -7.25 -13.10 11.81
N TYR A 118 -7.33 -14.18 11.04
CA TYR A 118 -7.47 -14.15 9.59
C TYR A 118 -8.94 -14.38 9.22
N PHE A 119 -9.46 -13.53 8.36
CA PHE A 119 -10.80 -13.70 7.80
C PHE A 119 -10.90 -12.95 6.47
N ASP A 120 -11.94 -13.26 5.71
CA ASP A 120 -12.25 -12.51 4.51
C ASP A 120 -13.70 -12.08 4.51
N GLY A 121 -14.01 -11.09 3.70
CA GLY A 121 -15.35 -10.54 3.59
C GLY A 121 -15.37 -9.33 2.68
N VAL A 122 -16.42 -8.53 2.81
CA VAL A 122 -16.61 -7.31 2.01
C VAL A 122 -16.44 -6.09 2.93
N ILE A 123 -15.68 -5.10 2.49
CA ILE A 123 -15.55 -3.85 3.24
C ILE A 123 -16.90 -3.15 3.21
N ALA A 124 -17.60 -3.12 4.34
CA ALA A 124 -18.93 -2.50 4.43
C ALA A 124 -18.82 -0.99 4.57
N ARG A 125 -17.90 -0.54 5.40
CA ARG A 125 -17.68 0.89 5.61
C ARG A 125 -16.34 1.16 6.28
N ALA A 126 -15.83 2.37 6.08
CA ALA A 126 -14.61 2.87 6.71
C ALA A 126 -14.96 4.21 7.38
N ASP A 127 -14.88 4.23 8.71
CA ASP A 127 -15.24 5.40 9.52
C ASP A 127 -13.99 6.24 9.78
N ALA A 128 -13.84 7.34 9.06
CA ALA A 128 -12.66 8.18 9.12
C ALA A 128 -12.39 8.80 10.50
N PRO A 129 -13.40 9.40 11.18
CA PRO A 129 -13.14 9.96 12.51
C PRO A 129 -12.65 8.95 13.53
N ALA A 130 -13.19 7.74 13.51
CA ALA A 130 -12.80 6.67 14.43
C ALA A 130 -11.61 5.86 13.92
N GLN A 131 -11.27 5.99 12.64
CA GLN A 131 -10.30 5.13 11.94
C GLN A 131 -10.59 3.65 12.19
N ALA A 132 -11.86 3.28 12.02
CA ALA A 132 -12.34 1.91 12.19
C ALA A 132 -12.96 1.41 10.90
N VAL A 133 -12.75 0.12 10.64
CA VAL A 133 -13.26 -0.54 9.43
C VAL A 133 -14.26 -1.61 9.84
N THR A 134 -15.35 -1.71 9.09
CA THR A 134 -16.33 -2.79 9.25
C THR A 134 -16.31 -3.67 8.02
N VAL A 135 -16.12 -4.96 8.23
CA VAL A 135 -16.11 -5.98 7.18
C VAL A 135 -17.28 -6.94 7.42
N THR A 136 -18.07 -7.20 6.37
CA THR A 136 -19.18 -8.16 6.42
C THR A 136 -18.68 -9.54 6.01
N LEU A 137 -18.81 -10.50 6.91
CA LEU A 137 -18.41 -11.89 6.65
C LEU A 137 -19.44 -12.62 5.79
N ALA A 138 -19.08 -13.80 5.29
CA ALA A 138 -19.96 -14.60 4.43
C ALA A 138 -21.28 -14.96 5.07
N ASP A 139 -21.32 -15.14 6.40
CA ASP A 139 -22.54 -15.44 7.17
C ASP A 139 -23.38 -14.22 7.49
N GLY A 140 -22.96 -13.04 7.05
CA GLY A 140 -23.65 -11.79 7.31
C GLY A 140 -23.23 -11.06 8.59
N ALA A 141 -22.40 -11.67 9.41
CA ALA A 141 -21.86 -11.02 10.60
C ALA A 141 -20.93 -9.88 10.23
N GLU A 142 -20.96 -8.82 11.02
CA GLU A 142 -20.05 -7.67 10.80
C GLU A 142 -18.96 -7.64 11.86
N VAL A 143 -17.73 -7.45 11.41
CA VAL A 143 -16.57 -7.28 12.29
C VAL A 143 -16.07 -5.86 12.14
N THR A 144 -16.01 -5.12 13.24
CA THR A 144 -15.47 -3.76 13.25
C THR A 144 -14.17 -3.76 14.03
N PHE A 145 -13.13 -3.20 13.44
CA PHE A 145 -11.79 -3.19 14.03
C PHE A 145 -11.09 -1.86 13.75
N PRO A 146 -10.21 -1.42 14.68
CA PRO A 146 -9.39 -0.24 14.42
C PRO A 146 -8.38 -0.50 13.31
N PHE A 147 -8.11 0.52 12.50
CA PHE A 147 -7.09 0.42 11.46
C PHE A 147 -5.74 -0.04 12.03
N GLY A 148 -5.38 0.43 13.23
CA GLY A 148 -4.13 0.05 13.89
C GLY A 148 -4.01 -1.42 14.24
N GLN A 149 -5.12 -2.18 14.24
CA GLN A 149 -5.09 -3.62 14.49
C GLN A 149 -4.75 -4.45 13.27
N VAL A 150 -4.72 -3.83 12.09
CA VAL A 150 -4.45 -4.56 10.85
C VAL A 150 -2.96 -4.89 10.77
N ASP A 151 -2.64 -6.18 10.72
CA ASP A 151 -1.29 -6.65 10.45
C ASP A 151 -1.00 -6.59 8.95
N ARG A 152 -1.94 -7.10 8.17
CA ARG A 152 -1.90 -7.01 6.70
C ARG A 152 -3.28 -7.22 6.13
N ALA A 153 -3.51 -6.67 4.94
CA ALA A 153 -4.75 -6.84 4.22
C ALA A 153 -4.51 -6.72 2.72
N ASN A 154 -5.26 -7.48 1.95
CA ASN A 154 -5.18 -7.48 0.49
C ASN A 154 -6.60 -7.54 -0.07
N LEU A 155 -6.83 -6.89 -1.21
CA LEU A 155 -8.05 -7.13 -1.96
C LEU A 155 -8.08 -8.59 -2.38
N LYS A 156 -9.26 -9.20 -2.31
CA LYS A 156 -9.44 -10.59 -2.74
C LYS A 156 -10.05 -10.57 -4.13
N PHE A 157 -9.32 -11.11 -5.08
CA PHE A 157 -9.79 -11.21 -6.44
C PHE A 157 -10.52 -12.54 -6.63
N GLU A 158 -11.76 -12.48 -7.11
CA GLU A 158 -12.53 -13.68 -7.44
C GLU A 158 -12.86 -13.67 -8.93
N TRP A 159 -12.64 -14.83 -9.53
CA TRP A 159 -12.87 -15.04 -10.95
C TRP A 159 -14.34 -15.33 -11.26
#